data_9fab167a11fdf91215a2f2e73c4c6d8e
#
_entry.id   9fab167a11fdf91215a2f2e73c4c6d8e
#
_cell.length_a   1.000
_cell.length_b   1.000
_cell.length_c   1.000
_cell.angle_alpha   90.00
_cell.angle_beta   90.00
_cell.angle_gamma   90.00
#
_symmetry.space_group_name_H-M   'P 1'
#
loop_
_entity.id
_entity.type
_entity.pdbx_description
1 polymer ?
#
loop_
_entity_poly.entity_id
_entity_poly.type
_entity_poly.pdbx_seq_one_letter_code
_entity_poly.pdbx_strand_id
1 'polypeptide(L)'
;MSVIVRGGASATISGSSSKGFPPGDVTSISSTVNNGRVLIKWSDPKDTVVDGTTISAWKGTLLIRNADHYPESIKDGDVVLDNTTRDKYKNTWYTDSGLTNNHKYYYRFFPYNTAKVYNDSSNLIFAAIPLSFAPTLKDNTWEQIKAASEGDAIPSTWKVGDEINITLSGTFNETVTLQIWDFKHFDKSDGSGKAGIVFGMKNLMKNSRQMNSSNDNSGGWNDTEMKKTVMQNILKSMPSNLQSYIKEVNTYANIRGGSSSSNAGRPSKDKVFLPGCTEVGFTYQSDTESNQKKFPIFTDNNSRIKKLNNGSGDAYYWWTRSPYYYSSYSFCGVNTDGSDASNVAGGSYGVCFCFCI
;
A
#
# COMPACT_ATOMS: atom_id res chain seq x y z
N MET A 1 -10.16 -26.03 41.29
CA MET A 1 -9.18 -25.91 40.19
C MET A 1 -9.05 -24.44 39.89
N SER A 2 -7.86 -23.86 40.06
CA SER A 2 -7.65 -22.42 39.82
C SER A 2 -7.19 -22.26 38.38
N VAL A 3 -7.90 -21.46 37.59
CA VAL A 3 -7.52 -21.10 36.22
C VAL A 3 -6.98 -19.68 36.24
N ILE A 4 -5.70 -19.52 35.86
CA ILE A 4 -5.11 -18.21 35.69
C ILE A 4 -5.40 -17.76 34.26
N VAL A 5 -6.30 -16.80 34.10
CA VAL A 5 -6.51 -16.07 32.83
C VAL A 5 -5.51 -14.93 32.82
N ARG A 6 -4.68 -14.82 31.78
CA ARG A 6 -3.73 -13.71 31.63
C ARG A 6 -4.49 -12.38 31.61
N GLY A 7 -4.35 -11.65 32.68
CA GLY A 7 -5.04 -10.39 32.97
C GLY A 7 -5.15 -10.09 34.47
N GLY A 8 -4.50 -10.90 35.31
CA GLY A 8 -4.28 -10.54 36.72
C GLY A 8 -5.41 -10.80 37.69
N ALA A 9 -6.44 -11.61 37.34
CA ALA A 9 -7.45 -12.07 38.31
C ALA A 9 -7.45 -13.59 38.37
N SER A 10 -7.18 -14.12 39.56
CA SER A 10 -7.35 -15.55 39.88
C SER A 10 -8.83 -15.78 40.19
N ALA A 11 -9.55 -16.50 39.32
CA ALA A 11 -10.94 -16.85 39.59
C ALA A 11 -11.03 -18.32 40.02
N THR A 12 -11.63 -18.57 41.20
CA THR A 12 -11.97 -19.94 41.69
C THR A 12 -13.36 -20.28 41.14
N ILE A 13 -13.48 -21.33 40.35
CA ILE A 13 -14.77 -21.83 39.89
C ILE A 13 -15.36 -22.66 41.00
N SER A 14 -16.21 -22.09 41.85
CA SER A 14 -17.14 -22.84 42.68
C SER A 14 -18.46 -22.95 41.94
N GLY A 15 -18.93 -24.19 41.73
CA GLY A 15 -20.16 -24.44 40.98
C GLY A 15 -21.36 -23.79 41.64
N SER A 16 -21.78 -22.65 41.16
CA SER A 16 -23.16 -22.16 41.04
C SER A 16 -23.21 -20.78 40.40
N SER A 17 -24.08 -20.65 39.40
CA SER A 17 -24.61 -19.43 38.76
C SER A 17 -23.69 -18.64 37.83
N SER A 18 -23.69 -18.90 36.57
CA SER A 18 -24.43 -18.16 35.52
C SER A 18 -23.95 -16.77 35.09
N LYS A 19 -22.82 -16.26 35.53
CA LYS A 19 -22.16 -15.18 34.78
C LYS A 19 -20.86 -15.75 34.21
N GLY A 20 -20.96 -16.29 33.00
CA GLY A 20 -19.81 -16.85 32.29
C GLY A 20 -18.71 -15.80 32.07
N PHE A 21 -17.51 -16.27 31.77
CA PHE A 21 -16.39 -15.41 31.39
C PHE A 21 -16.72 -14.68 30.07
N PRO A 22 -16.25 -13.43 29.88
CA PRO A 22 -16.37 -12.76 28.59
C PRO A 22 -15.54 -13.50 27.52
N PRO A 23 -15.81 -13.27 26.20
CA PRO A 23 -14.93 -13.71 25.13
C PRO A 23 -13.56 -13.02 25.21
N GLY A 24 -12.57 -13.56 24.49
CA GLY A 24 -11.29 -12.90 24.30
C GLY A 24 -11.38 -11.56 23.57
N ASP A 25 -10.23 -10.94 23.36
CA ASP A 25 -10.10 -9.67 22.64
C ASP A 25 -10.32 -9.86 21.13
N VAL A 26 -10.89 -8.86 20.47
CA VAL A 26 -10.76 -8.72 19.01
C VAL A 26 -9.30 -8.46 18.66
N THR A 27 -8.89 -8.91 17.48
CA THR A 27 -7.51 -8.77 17.02
C THR A 27 -7.44 -8.13 15.63
N SER A 28 -6.25 -7.74 15.19
CA SER A 28 -6.03 -7.18 13.85
C SER A 28 -6.93 -5.97 13.56
N ILE A 29 -7.14 -5.12 14.55
CA ILE A 29 -7.90 -3.88 14.39
C ILE A 29 -7.16 -3.00 13.40
N SER A 30 -7.86 -2.57 12.34
CA SER A 30 -7.35 -1.65 11.34
C SER A 30 -8.45 -0.66 10.97
N SER A 31 -8.09 0.61 10.83
CA SER A 31 -9.02 1.65 10.41
C SER A 31 -8.39 2.53 9.33
N THR A 32 -9.24 3.07 8.45
CA THR A 32 -8.90 4.14 7.52
C THR A 32 -10.07 5.11 7.45
N VAL A 33 -9.81 6.33 6.98
CA VAL A 33 -10.78 7.40 6.98
C VAL A 33 -11.11 7.87 5.56
N ASN A 34 -12.29 8.47 5.42
CA ASN A 34 -12.79 9.02 4.16
C ASN A 34 -13.68 10.23 4.47
N ASN A 35 -14.20 10.88 3.42
CA ASN A 35 -15.12 12.00 3.55
C ASN A 35 -16.37 11.58 4.33
N GLY A 36 -16.49 12.08 5.56
CA GLY A 36 -17.58 11.79 6.48
C GLY A 36 -17.70 10.34 6.93
N ARG A 37 -16.62 9.54 6.86
CA ARG A 37 -16.66 8.10 7.13
C ARG A 37 -15.39 7.60 7.82
N VAL A 38 -15.56 6.52 8.59
CA VAL A 38 -14.47 5.68 9.11
C VAL A 38 -14.73 4.24 8.66
N LEU A 39 -13.74 3.63 8.02
CA LEU A 39 -13.77 2.23 7.61
C LEU A 39 -12.95 1.41 8.60
N ILE A 40 -13.48 0.27 9.04
CA ILE A 40 -12.96 -0.49 10.16
C ILE A 40 -12.93 -1.97 9.80
N LYS A 41 -11.83 -2.65 10.12
CA LYS A 41 -11.68 -4.12 10.02
C LYS A 41 -11.13 -4.67 11.32
N TRP A 42 -11.52 -5.90 11.65
CA TRP A 42 -11.00 -6.65 12.79
C TRP A 42 -11.24 -8.15 12.61
N SER A 43 -10.59 -8.96 13.44
CA SER A 43 -10.90 -10.38 13.60
C SER A 43 -11.63 -10.60 14.92
N ASP A 44 -12.76 -11.29 14.87
CA ASP A 44 -13.52 -11.64 16.08
C ASP A 44 -12.78 -12.70 16.91
N PRO A 45 -12.96 -12.72 18.25
CA PRO A 45 -12.31 -13.71 19.09
C PRO A 45 -12.82 -15.13 18.84
N LYS A 46 -11.95 -16.09 19.08
CA LYS A 46 -12.34 -17.51 19.18
C LYS A 46 -13.09 -17.75 20.47
N ASP A 47 -13.80 -18.87 20.55
CA ASP A 47 -14.37 -19.34 21.81
C ASP A 47 -13.25 -19.64 22.80
N THR A 48 -13.48 -19.32 24.07
CA THR A 48 -12.51 -19.62 25.12
C THR A 48 -12.74 -21.06 25.59
N VAL A 49 -11.71 -21.88 25.44
CA VAL A 49 -11.75 -23.31 25.81
C VAL A 49 -10.71 -23.57 26.90
N VAL A 50 -11.08 -24.26 27.94
CA VAL A 50 -10.20 -24.73 29.04
C VAL A 50 -10.43 -26.22 29.21
N ASP A 51 -9.37 -27.01 29.17
CA ASP A 51 -9.41 -28.48 29.31
C ASP A 51 -10.47 -29.15 28.41
N GLY A 52 -10.57 -28.71 27.16
CA GLY A 52 -11.53 -29.19 26.17
C GLY A 52 -12.98 -28.72 26.36
N THR A 53 -13.25 -27.91 27.39
CA THR A 53 -14.58 -27.37 27.67
C THR A 53 -14.67 -25.92 27.26
N THR A 54 -15.68 -25.56 26.46
CA THR A 54 -15.96 -24.16 26.10
C THR A 54 -16.54 -23.43 27.32
N ILE A 55 -15.76 -22.48 27.86
CA ILE A 55 -16.17 -21.67 29.03
C ILE A 55 -16.75 -20.32 28.62
N SER A 56 -16.46 -19.86 27.41
CA SER A 56 -17.07 -18.65 26.82
C SER A 56 -17.17 -18.81 25.32
N ALA A 57 -18.40 -18.91 24.80
CA ALA A 57 -18.69 -18.95 23.38
C ALA A 57 -18.99 -17.52 22.90
N TRP A 58 -18.19 -17.04 21.96
CA TRP A 58 -18.45 -15.74 21.32
C TRP A 58 -19.82 -15.75 20.62
N LYS A 59 -20.62 -14.74 20.88
CA LYS A 59 -21.94 -14.54 20.27
C LYS A 59 -21.97 -13.33 19.34
N GLY A 60 -21.19 -12.29 19.65
CA GLY A 60 -21.16 -11.07 18.85
C GLY A 60 -20.10 -10.09 19.34
N THR A 61 -19.89 -9.05 18.55
CA THR A 61 -19.01 -7.92 18.85
C THR A 61 -19.78 -6.63 18.66
N LEU A 62 -19.96 -5.88 19.75
CA LEU A 62 -20.56 -4.56 19.76
C LEU A 62 -19.46 -3.53 19.53
N LEU A 63 -19.70 -2.56 18.65
CA LEU A 63 -18.83 -1.42 18.42
C LEU A 63 -19.54 -0.14 18.86
N ILE A 64 -18.95 0.57 19.81
CA ILE A 64 -19.46 1.83 20.35
C ILE A 64 -18.56 2.97 19.86
N ARG A 65 -19.16 4.09 19.49
CA ARG A 65 -18.49 5.35 19.13
C ARG A 65 -18.88 6.44 20.11
N ASN A 66 -17.91 7.28 20.48
CA ASN A 66 -18.15 8.53 21.22
C ASN A 66 -17.39 9.68 20.53
N ALA A 67 -17.91 10.90 20.61
CA ALA A 67 -17.32 12.08 19.98
C ALA A 67 -16.24 12.75 20.85
N ASP A 68 -16.23 12.50 22.16
CA ASP A 68 -15.43 13.27 23.11
C ASP A 68 -14.31 12.45 23.77
N HIS A 69 -14.55 11.17 24.02
CA HIS A 69 -13.62 10.28 24.71
C HIS A 69 -13.82 8.80 24.29
N TYR A 70 -12.93 7.93 24.73
CA TYR A 70 -13.11 6.50 24.52
C TYR A 70 -14.30 5.97 25.32
N PRO A 71 -15.22 5.21 24.69
CA PRO A 71 -16.34 4.61 25.41
C PRO A 71 -15.88 3.77 26.60
N GLU A 72 -16.41 4.04 27.80
CA GLU A 72 -16.09 3.30 29.02
C GLU A 72 -17.00 2.09 29.21
N SER A 73 -18.19 2.12 28.59
CA SER A 73 -19.17 1.02 28.67
C SER A 73 -19.98 0.92 27.37
N ILE A 74 -20.79 -0.12 27.26
CA ILE A 74 -21.71 -0.33 26.14
C ILE A 74 -22.85 0.71 26.05
N LYS A 75 -22.97 1.60 27.04
CA LYS A 75 -23.96 2.68 27.09
C LYS A 75 -23.34 4.07 26.95
N ASP A 76 -22.01 4.12 26.80
CA ASP A 76 -21.26 5.37 26.75
C ASP A 76 -20.92 5.72 25.29
N GLY A 77 -21.93 6.17 24.57
CA GLY A 77 -21.86 6.58 23.17
C GLY A 77 -22.91 5.90 22.27
N ASP A 78 -22.71 6.05 20.98
CA ASP A 78 -23.58 5.47 19.95
C ASP A 78 -23.19 4.01 19.65
N VAL A 79 -24.17 3.12 19.62
CA VAL A 79 -24.00 1.78 19.07
C VAL A 79 -23.93 1.89 17.54
N VAL A 80 -22.74 1.79 16.96
CA VAL A 80 -22.58 1.87 15.50
C VAL A 80 -22.72 0.50 14.83
N LEU A 81 -22.49 -0.59 15.55
CA LEU A 81 -22.67 -1.95 15.05
C LEU A 81 -22.83 -2.97 16.18
N ASP A 82 -23.73 -3.95 15.99
CA ASP A 82 -23.77 -5.23 16.70
C ASP A 82 -23.55 -6.36 15.69
N ASN A 83 -22.30 -6.83 15.58
CA ASN A 83 -21.94 -7.90 14.64
C ASN A 83 -22.08 -9.27 15.30
N THR A 84 -22.96 -10.13 14.76
CA THR A 84 -23.20 -11.51 15.23
C THR A 84 -22.70 -12.57 14.26
N THR A 85 -22.05 -12.21 13.17
CA THR A 85 -21.43 -13.11 12.19
C THR A 85 -19.91 -13.08 12.35
N ARG A 86 -19.33 -14.17 12.87
CA ARG A 86 -17.89 -14.26 13.17
C ARG A 86 -17.05 -13.96 11.94
N ASP A 87 -16.02 -13.14 12.13
CA ASP A 87 -15.04 -12.74 11.11
C ASP A 87 -15.62 -12.05 9.86
N LYS A 88 -16.87 -11.56 9.91
CA LYS A 88 -17.50 -10.84 8.79
C LYS A 88 -16.64 -9.69 8.29
N TYR A 89 -16.00 -8.98 9.20
CA TYR A 89 -15.20 -7.80 8.91
C TYR A 89 -13.68 -8.04 8.98
N LYS A 90 -13.24 -9.27 8.94
CA LYS A 90 -11.82 -9.62 8.92
C LYS A 90 -11.11 -9.19 7.64
N ASN A 91 -11.76 -9.40 6.49
CA ASN A 91 -11.24 -9.06 5.17
C ASN A 91 -12.10 -8.02 4.43
N THR A 92 -13.18 -7.54 5.05
CA THR A 92 -14.13 -6.61 4.47
C THR A 92 -14.28 -5.41 5.41
N TRP A 93 -14.38 -4.20 4.87
CA TRP A 93 -14.57 -3.01 5.67
C TRP A 93 -16.01 -2.90 6.21
N TYR A 94 -16.16 -2.67 7.49
CA TYR A 94 -17.34 -2.01 8.04
C TYR A 94 -17.20 -0.52 7.83
N THR A 95 -18.27 0.18 7.48
CA THR A 95 -18.26 1.62 7.25
C THR A 95 -19.18 2.32 8.24
N ASP A 96 -18.61 3.13 9.12
CA ASP A 96 -19.33 4.11 9.91
C ASP A 96 -19.40 5.42 9.11
N SER A 97 -20.59 5.97 8.89
CA SER A 97 -20.84 7.10 7.99
C SER A 97 -21.67 8.19 8.65
N GLY A 98 -21.80 9.33 7.96
CA GLY A 98 -22.51 10.52 8.50
C GLY A 98 -21.69 11.29 9.53
N LEU A 99 -20.37 11.15 9.49
CA LEU A 99 -19.45 11.77 10.43
C LEU A 99 -19.02 13.16 9.94
N THR A 100 -18.69 14.03 10.88
CA THR A 100 -18.13 15.36 10.58
C THR A 100 -16.64 15.25 10.29
N ASN A 101 -16.20 15.77 9.12
CA ASN A 101 -14.78 15.84 8.78
C ASN A 101 -14.01 16.72 9.78
N ASN A 102 -12.76 16.37 10.01
CA ASN A 102 -11.84 17.04 10.94
C ASN A 102 -12.29 16.99 12.41
N HIS A 103 -13.29 16.18 12.74
CA HIS A 103 -13.69 15.89 14.11
C HIS A 103 -13.20 14.50 14.52
N LYS A 104 -12.62 14.40 15.72
CA LYS A 104 -12.06 13.13 16.21
C LYS A 104 -13.17 12.32 16.87
N TYR A 105 -13.29 11.06 16.44
CA TYR A 105 -14.19 10.08 17.01
C TYR A 105 -13.40 8.96 17.69
N TYR A 106 -13.93 8.44 18.78
CA TYR A 106 -13.33 7.42 19.63
C TYR A 106 -14.19 6.18 19.58
N TYR A 107 -13.56 5.03 19.42
CA TYR A 107 -14.23 3.74 19.24
C TYR A 107 -13.74 2.74 20.25
N ARG A 108 -14.64 1.86 20.70
CA ARG A 108 -14.31 0.69 21.51
C ARG A 108 -15.13 -0.50 21.10
N PHE A 109 -14.47 -1.67 21.03
CA PHE A 109 -15.11 -2.96 20.82
C PHE A 109 -15.48 -3.60 22.16
N PHE A 110 -16.64 -4.23 22.19
CA PHE A 110 -17.14 -5.02 23.31
C PHE A 110 -17.60 -6.39 22.79
N PRO A 111 -16.69 -7.36 22.59
CA PRO A 111 -17.09 -8.72 22.29
C PRO A 111 -17.92 -9.30 23.45
N TYR A 112 -18.94 -10.09 23.14
CA TYR A 112 -19.80 -10.67 24.15
C TYR A 112 -20.14 -12.14 23.85
N ASN A 113 -20.44 -12.87 24.91
CA ASN A 113 -20.86 -14.28 24.85
C ASN A 113 -22.39 -14.45 24.77
N THR A 114 -22.87 -15.68 24.71
CA THR A 114 -24.30 -16.02 24.66
C THR A 114 -25.10 -15.54 25.87
N ALA A 115 -24.43 -15.34 27.01
CA ALA A 115 -25.02 -14.80 28.23
C ALA A 115 -24.97 -13.27 28.33
N LYS A 116 -24.56 -12.58 27.27
CA LYS A 116 -24.37 -11.11 27.23
C LYS A 116 -23.35 -10.60 28.25
N VAL A 117 -22.32 -11.40 28.56
CA VAL A 117 -21.15 -10.94 29.30
C VAL A 117 -20.18 -10.31 28.31
N TYR A 118 -19.90 -9.02 28.50
CA TYR A 118 -19.08 -8.21 27.61
C TYR A 118 -17.61 -8.21 28.06
N ASN A 119 -16.71 -8.26 27.10
CA ASN A 119 -15.29 -7.98 27.33
C ASN A 119 -15.09 -6.46 27.33
N ASP A 120 -14.56 -5.93 28.40
CA ASP A 120 -14.29 -4.51 28.63
C ASP A 120 -12.79 -4.18 28.69
N SER A 121 -11.95 -4.99 28.04
CA SER A 121 -10.50 -4.76 27.94
C SER A 121 -10.18 -3.37 27.41
N SER A 122 -9.30 -2.66 28.08
CA SER A 122 -8.87 -1.30 27.69
C SER A 122 -8.09 -1.26 26.36
N ASN A 123 -7.65 -2.41 25.85
CA ASN A 123 -6.88 -2.53 24.61
C ASN A 123 -7.75 -2.55 23.34
N LEU A 124 -9.08 -2.60 23.49
CA LEU A 124 -10.03 -2.71 22.38
C LEU A 124 -10.50 -1.35 21.85
N ILE A 125 -9.59 -0.37 21.78
CA ILE A 125 -9.89 1.03 21.44
C ILE A 125 -9.07 1.50 20.25
N PHE A 126 -9.64 2.44 19.49
CA PHE A 126 -8.92 3.27 18.51
C PHE A 126 -9.66 4.60 18.33
N ALA A 127 -8.98 5.58 17.72
CA ALA A 127 -9.59 6.84 17.34
C ALA A 127 -9.33 7.14 15.87
N ALA A 128 -10.23 7.88 15.24
CA ALA A 128 -10.14 8.27 13.84
C ALA A 128 -10.71 9.67 13.61
N ILE A 129 -10.18 10.37 12.61
CA ILE A 129 -10.62 11.70 12.17
C ILE A 129 -11.00 11.59 10.70
N PRO A 130 -12.30 11.61 10.33
CA PRO A 130 -12.71 11.65 8.94
C PRO A 130 -12.11 12.85 8.20
N LEU A 131 -11.71 12.67 6.95
CA LEU A 131 -11.03 13.68 6.15
C LEU A 131 -11.82 14.00 4.89
N SER A 132 -11.96 15.28 4.57
CA SER A 132 -12.41 15.70 3.24
C SER A 132 -11.27 15.62 2.25
N PHE A 133 -11.59 15.40 0.98
CA PHE A 133 -10.63 15.41 -0.13
C PHE A 133 -10.95 16.56 -1.08
N ALA A 134 -9.93 17.33 -1.45
CA ALA A 134 -10.06 18.36 -2.47
C ALA A 134 -10.27 17.71 -3.85
N PRO A 135 -11.06 18.32 -4.75
CA PRO A 135 -11.27 17.82 -6.12
C PRO A 135 -9.98 17.74 -6.94
N THR A 136 -9.04 18.62 -6.69
CA THR A 136 -7.74 18.68 -7.38
C THR A 136 -6.70 17.93 -6.58
N LEU A 137 -5.95 17.01 -7.21
CA LEU A 137 -4.98 16.15 -6.54
C LEU A 137 -3.95 16.94 -5.70
N LYS A 138 -3.33 17.98 -6.29
CA LYS A 138 -2.27 18.77 -5.66
C LYS A 138 -2.70 19.58 -4.44
N ASP A 139 -3.99 19.75 -4.23
CA ASP A 139 -4.57 20.49 -3.10
C ASP A 139 -4.81 19.58 -1.88
N ASN A 140 -4.38 18.32 -1.97
CA ASN A 140 -4.47 17.35 -0.89
C ASN A 140 -3.11 17.07 -0.25
N THR A 141 -3.10 16.81 1.04
CA THR A 141 -1.93 16.28 1.73
C THR A 141 -1.70 14.81 1.38
N TRP A 142 -0.48 14.31 1.58
CA TRP A 142 -0.18 12.88 1.39
C TRP A 142 -0.99 11.98 2.33
N GLU A 143 -1.38 12.47 3.50
CA GLU A 143 -2.29 11.76 4.40
C GLU A 143 -3.68 11.59 3.79
N GLN A 144 -4.23 12.66 3.19
CA GLN A 144 -5.50 12.62 2.47
C GLN A 144 -5.43 11.68 1.25
N ILE A 145 -4.35 11.75 0.47
CA ILE A 145 -4.13 10.87 -0.67
C ILE A 145 -4.06 9.40 -0.24
N LYS A 146 -3.32 9.10 0.84
CA LYS A 146 -3.29 7.77 1.45
C LYS A 146 -4.68 7.31 1.89
N ALA A 147 -5.41 8.16 2.61
CA ALA A 147 -6.74 7.82 3.10
C ALA A 147 -7.71 7.53 1.95
N ALA A 148 -7.68 8.33 0.87
CA ALA A 148 -8.47 8.10 -0.33
C ALA A 148 -8.13 6.77 -1.01
N SER A 149 -6.83 6.45 -1.11
CA SER A 149 -6.33 5.21 -1.70
C SER A 149 -6.74 3.97 -0.90
N GLU A 150 -6.51 3.97 0.42
CA GLU A 150 -6.79 2.82 1.29
C GLU A 150 -8.29 2.60 1.53
N GLY A 151 -9.07 3.67 1.56
CA GLY A 151 -10.51 3.64 1.78
C GLY A 151 -11.34 3.30 0.55
N ASP A 152 -10.71 3.00 -0.58
CA ASP A 152 -11.36 2.82 -1.89
C ASP A 152 -12.26 4.01 -2.25
N ALA A 153 -11.78 5.21 -1.95
CA ALA A 153 -12.55 6.45 -1.97
C ALA A 153 -11.84 7.55 -2.77
N ILE A 154 -11.07 7.14 -3.75
CA ILE A 154 -10.37 8.07 -4.64
C ILE A 154 -11.43 8.96 -5.32
N PRO A 155 -11.34 10.29 -5.18
CA PRO A 155 -12.26 11.20 -5.84
C PRO A 155 -12.31 10.95 -7.34
N SER A 156 -13.53 10.90 -7.90
CA SER A 156 -13.71 10.71 -9.34
C SER A 156 -13.16 11.86 -10.19
N THR A 157 -12.81 12.96 -9.57
CA THR A 157 -12.14 14.11 -10.18
C THR A 157 -10.65 13.88 -10.40
N TRP A 158 -10.01 12.99 -9.62
CA TRP A 158 -8.60 12.64 -9.83
C TRP A 158 -8.46 11.71 -11.03
N LYS A 159 -7.59 12.07 -11.96
CA LYS A 159 -7.42 11.41 -13.25
C LYS A 159 -5.98 10.96 -13.45
N VAL A 160 -5.80 9.98 -14.33
CA VAL A 160 -4.48 9.68 -14.89
C VAL A 160 -3.93 10.95 -15.55
N GLY A 161 -2.69 11.28 -15.21
CA GLY A 161 -2.01 12.52 -15.63
C GLY A 161 -2.09 13.67 -14.62
N ASP A 162 -2.93 13.62 -13.59
CA ASP A 162 -2.95 14.64 -12.53
C ASP A 162 -1.60 14.69 -11.80
N GLU A 163 -1.16 15.89 -11.46
CA GLU A 163 0.20 16.19 -11.03
C GLU A 163 0.28 16.62 -9.58
N ILE A 164 1.38 16.22 -8.93
CA ILE A 164 1.78 16.69 -7.60
C ILE A 164 3.30 16.74 -7.51
N ASN A 165 3.83 17.74 -6.83
CA ASN A 165 5.28 17.90 -6.68
C ASN A 165 5.76 17.32 -5.36
N ILE A 166 6.96 16.72 -5.36
CA ILE A 166 7.72 16.39 -4.16
C ILE A 166 9.14 16.93 -4.27
N THR A 167 9.74 17.24 -3.12
CA THR A 167 11.16 17.60 -3.04
C THR A 167 11.94 16.45 -2.44
N LEU A 168 12.90 15.94 -3.18
CA LEU A 168 13.86 14.95 -2.73
C LEU A 168 14.99 15.68 -1.99
N SER A 169 15.30 15.24 -0.79
CA SER A 169 16.36 15.81 0.05
C SER A 169 17.73 15.14 -0.17
N GLY A 170 18.72 15.58 0.59
CA GLY A 170 20.05 14.97 0.63
C GLY A 170 20.81 15.10 -0.70
N THR A 171 21.39 14.01 -1.18
CA THR A 171 22.24 13.99 -2.38
C THR A 171 21.48 14.29 -3.68
N PHE A 172 20.17 14.11 -3.69
CA PHE A 172 19.36 14.44 -4.88
C PHE A 172 19.04 15.93 -4.95
N ASN A 173 18.56 16.52 -3.86
CA ASN A 173 18.24 17.95 -3.73
C ASN A 173 17.55 18.53 -4.98
N GLU A 174 16.43 17.94 -5.36
CA GLU A 174 15.63 18.36 -6.51
C GLU A 174 14.13 18.22 -6.24
N THR A 175 13.33 19.11 -6.82
CA THR A 175 11.89 19.00 -6.86
C THR A 175 11.47 18.29 -8.13
N VAL A 176 10.72 17.22 -8.00
CA VAL A 176 10.21 16.43 -9.13
C VAL A 176 8.69 16.50 -9.19
N THR A 177 8.14 16.51 -10.39
CA THR A 177 6.71 16.41 -10.64
C THR A 177 6.34 14.94 -10.84
N LEU A 178 5.42 14.47 -10.03
CA LEU A 178 4.80 13.15 -10.16
C LEU A 178 3.46 13.28 -10.87
N GLN A 179 3.05 12.21 -11.54
CA GLN A 179 1.73 12.06 -12.16
C GLN A 179 1.08 10.79 -11.69
N ILE A 180 -0.25 10.78 -11.60
CA ILE A 180 -0.99 9.51 -11.50
C ILE A 180 -0.81 8.76 -12.82
N TRP A 181 -0.24 7.54 -12.75
CA TRP A 181 -0.04 6.70 -13.93
C TRP A 181 -1.15 5.66 -14.10
N ASP A 182 -1.67 5.12 -12.99
CA ASP A 182 -2.79 4.19 -12.99
C ASP A 182 -3.42 4.10 -11.60
N PHE A 183 -4.57 3.45 -11.54
CA PHE A 183 -5.28 3.11 -10.31
C PHE A 183 -5.36 1.58 -10.18
N LYS A 184 -5.16 1.06 -8.96
CA LYS A 184 -5.28 -0.38 -8.64
C LYS A 184 -4.50 -1.30 -9.58
N HIS A 185 -3.28 -0.91 -9.90
CA HIS A 185 -2.42 -1.64 -10.85
C HIS A 185 -1.77 -2.86 -10.18
N PHE A 186 -0.99 -2.64 -9.13
CA PHE A 186 -0.17 -3.66 -8.48
C PHE A 186 -0.84 -4.26 -7.25
N ASP A 187 -0.60 -5.56 -7.04
CA ASP A 187 -0.92 -6.24 -5.79
C ASP A 187 0.13 -5.89 -4.72
N LYS A 188 -0.33 -5.59 -3.51
CA LYS A 188 0.55 -5.37 -2.36
C LYS A 188 1.26 -6.66 -1.98
N SER A 189 2.51 -6.55 -1.56
CA SER A 189 3.36 -7.71 -1.27
C SER A 189 2.93 -8.53 -0.05
N ASP A 190 2.08 -7.94 0.81
CA ASP A 190 1.48 -8.56 1.98
C ASP A 190 0.19 -9.35 1.69
N GLY A 191 -0.27 -9.36 0.44
CA GLY A 191 -1.50 -10.03 0.01
C GLY A 191 -2.80 -9.32 0.42
N SER A 192 -2.74 -8.09 0.94
CA SER A 192 -3.92 -7.34 1.40
C SER A 192 -4.70 -6.65 0.27
N GLY A 193 -4.51 -7.09 -0.98
CA GLY A 193 -5.18 -6.56 -2.17
C GLY A 193 -4.30 -5.58 -2.95
N LYS A 194 -4.91 -4.76 -3.80
CA LYS A 194 -4.18 -3.81 -4.66
C LYS A 194 -3.84 -2.50 -3.94
N ALA A 195 -2.70 -1.91 -4.29
CA ALA A 195 -2.40 -0.52 -3.99
C ALA A 195 -3.31 0.40 -4.83
N GLY A 196 -3.82 1.50 -4.23
CA GLY A 196 -4.88 2.28 -4.88
C GLY A 196 -4.39 3.17 -6.01
N ILE A 197 -3.25 3.83 -5.84
CA ILE A 197 -2.72 4.81 -6.80
C ILE A 197 -1.25 4.50 -7.12
N VAL A 198 -0.92 4.49 -8.41
CA VAL A 198 0.47 4.48 -8.90
C VAL A 198 0.87 5.88 -9.26
N PHE A 199 1.91 6.39 -8.62
CA PHE A 199 2.59 7.62 -8.97
C PHE A 199 3.87 7.32 -9.73
N GLY A 200 4.12 8.04 -10.82
CA GLY A 200 5.39 8.01 -11.54
C GLY A 200 5.83 9.40 -11.95
N MET A 201 7.09 9.55 -12.30
CA MET A 201 7.65 10.84 -12.67
C MET A 201 7.09 11.35 -14.01
N LYS A 202 6.75 12.64 -14.08
CA LYS A 202 6.44 13.34 -15.34
C LYS A 202 7.67 13.40 -16.25
N ASN A 203 8.79 13.82 -15.70
CA ASN A 203 10.10 13.88 -16.33
C ASN A 203 11.10 12.98 -15.57
N LEU A 204 12.35 12.99 -15.98
CA LEU A 204 13.43 12.20 -15.40
C LEU A 204 14.06 12.93 -14.22
N MET A 205 14.81 12.23 -13.39
CA MET A 205 15.70 12.86 -12.42
C MET A 205 16.72 13.77 -13.10
N LYS A 206 17.24 14.74 -12.35
CA LYS A 206 18.23 15.71 -12.83
C LYS A 206 19.47 15.04 -13.44
N ASN A 207 19.93 13.97 -12.81
CA ASN A 207 21.14 13.25 -13.22
C ASN A 207 20.81 11.84 -13.70
N SER A 208 21.41 11.46 -14.83
CA SER A 208 21.39 10.09 -15.33
C SER A 208 22.15 9.12 -14.40
N ARG A 209 21.85 7.83 -14.48
CA ARG A 209 22.45 6.77 -13.66
C ARG A 209 22.66 5.51 -14.48
N GLN A 210 23.63 4.71 -14.06
CA GLN A 210 23.85 3.35 -14.57
C GLN A 210 22.84 2.40 -13.93
N MET A 211 22.49 1.35 -14.65
CA MET A 211 21.72 0.22 -14.09
C MET A 211 22.62 -0.62 -13.18
N ASN A 212 23.84 -0.91 -13.64
CA ASN A 212 24.94 -1.59 -12.95
C ASN A 212 26.26 -0.91 -13.27
N SER A 213 27.26 -1.07 -12.41
CA SER A 213 28.63 -0.63 -12.66
C SER A 213 29.34 -1.45 -13.76
N SER A 214 28.84 -2.65 -14.03
CA SER A 214 29.30 -3.54 -15.11
C SER A 214 28.22 -3.73 -16.17
N ASN A 215 28.63 -4.11 -17.39
CA ASN A 215 27.72 -4.49 -18.47
C ASN A 215 27.23 -5.93 -18.26
N ASP A 216 26.31 -6.12 -17.31
CA ASP A 216 25.69 -7.40 -16.98
C ASP A 216 24.23 -7.18 -16.56
N ASN A 217 23.33 -8.04 -17.03
CA ASN A 217 21.92 -8.05 -16.64
C ASN A 217 21.51 -9.34 -15.93
N SER A 218 22.47 -10.15 -15.49
CA SER A 218 22.22 -11.39 -14.76
C SER A 218 21.44 -11.12 -13.47
N GLY A 219 20.48 -12.01 -13.16
CA GLY A 219 19.58 -11.83 -12.02
C GLY A 219 18.44 -10.82 -12.24
N GLY A 220 18.46 -10.09 -13.37
CA GLY A 220 17.44 -9.12 -13.75
C GLY A 220 17.35 -7.95 -12.79
N TRP A 221 16.18 -7.34 -12.70
CA TRP A 221 15.91 -6.18 -11.85
C TRP A 221 16.34 -6.36 -10.39
N ASN A 222 16.07 -7.55 -9.83
CA ASN A 222 16.35 -7.83 -8.42
C ASN A 222 17.82 -7.71 -8.03
N ASP A 223 18.74 -7.91 -8.99
CA ASP A 223 20.16 -7.92 -8.71
C ASP A 223 20.87 -6.64 -9.14
N THR A 224 20.15 -5.67 -9.73
CA THR A 224 20.72 -4.38 -10.14
C THR A 224 21.15 -3.49 -8.98
N GLU A 225 22.21 -2.71 -9.19
CA GLU A 225 22.61 -1.61 -8.30
C GLU A 225 21.55 -0.49 -8.28
N MET A 226 20.87 -0.29 -9.42
CA MET A 226 19.75 0.65 -9.52
C MET A 226 18.68 0.34 -8.46
N LYS A 227 18.23 -0.92 -8.35
CA LYS A 227 17.26 -1.32 -7.33
C LYS A 227 17.84 -1.24 -5.93
N LYS A 228 18.98 -1.90 -5.71
CA LYS A 228 19.56 -2.13 -4.37
C LYS A 228 20.06 -0.84 -3.72
N THR A 229 20.48 0.14 -4.52
CA THR A 229 21.10 1.36 -4.03
C THR A 229 20.32 2.61 -4.43
N VAL A 230 20.09 2.83 -5.74
CA VAL A 230 19.51 4.08 -6.22
C VAL A 230 18.07 4.23 -5.76
N MET A 231 17.22 3.22 -5.96
CA MET A 231 15.81 3.27 -5.54
C MET A 231 15.66 3.40 -4.02
N GLN A 232 16.52 2.75 -3.24
CA GLN A 232 16.52 2.85 -1.78
C GLN A 232 16.91 4.27 -1.32
N ASN A 233 17.89 4.88 -1.98
CA ASN A 233 18.30 6.26 -1.68
C ASN A 233 17.22 7.27 -2.09
N ILE A 234 16.52 7.05 -3.21
CA ILE A 234 15.37 7.86 -3.61
C ILE A 234 14.27 7.77 -2.54
N LEU A 235 13.90 6.57 -2.10
CA LEU A 235 12.91 6.39 -1.02
C LEU A 235 13.30 7.19 0.23
N LYS A 236 14.54 7.08 0.68
CA LYS A 236 15.04 7.78 1.88
C LYS A 236 15.09 9.31 1.72
N SER A 237 15.16 9.81 0.49
CA SER A 237 15.19 11.25 0.20
C SER A 237 13.81 11.89 0.10
N MET A 238 12.74 11.11 -0.01
CA MET A 238 11.36 11.61 -0.05
C MET A 238 10.94 12.21 1.31
N PRO A 239 9.89 13.04 1.37
CA PRO A 239 9.31 13.51 2.63
C PRO A 239 8.96 12.33 3.56
N SER A 240 9.29 12.44 4.85
CA SER A 240 9.20 11.32 5.81
C SER A 240 7.79 10.73 5.96
N ASN A 241 6.77 11.59 5.93
CA ASN A 241 5.37 11.15 5.92
C ASN A 241 5.05 10.33 4.66
N LEU A 242 5.48 10.78 3.48
CA LEU A 242 5.28 10.05 2.23
C LEU A 242 5.96 8.68 2.27
N GLN A 243 7.22 8.59 2.76
CA GLN A 243 7.93 7.32 2.89
C GLN A 243 7.11 6.25 3.65
N SER A 244 6.40 6.67 4.71
CA SER A 244 5.59 5.77 5.54
C SER A 244 4.30 5.30 4.86
N TYR A 245 3.82 6.02 3.86
CA TYR A 245 2.58 5.71 3.12
C TYR A 245 2.81 4.84 1.89
N ILE A 246 4.05 4.81 1.36
CA ILE A 246 4.41 4.01 0.18
C ILE A 246 4.25 2.52 0.48
N LYS A 247 3.44 1.85 -0.33
CA LYS A 247 3.20 0.41 -0.25
C LYS A 247 4.31 -0.37 -0.93
N GLU A 248 4.68 -1.49 -0.33
CA GLU A 248 5.49 -2.49 -1.02
C GLU A 248 4.58 -3.32 -1.92
N VAL A 249 4.90 -3.39 -3.20
CA VAL A 249 4.09 -4.07 -4.21
C VAL A 249 4.88 -5.15 -4.92
N ASN A 250 4.16 -6.11 -5.50
CA ASN A 250 4.75 -7.13 -6.35
C ASN A 250 4.93 -6.57 -7.76
N THR A 251 6.18 -6.47 -8.21
CA THR A 251 6.55 -6.18 -9.58
C THR A 251 7.10 -7.43 -10.27
N TYR A 252 7.33 -7.36 -11.56
CA TYR A 252 7.81 -8.50 -12.33
C TYR A 252 8.79 -8.06 -13.39
N ALA A 253 9.82 -8.84 -13.62
CA ALA A 253 10.77 -8.69 -14.74
C ALA A 253 11.43 -10.02 -15.06
N ASN A 254 12.01 -10.14 -16.23
CA ASN A 254 12.85 -11.30 -16.56
C ASN A 254 14.10 -11.35 -15.68
N ILE A 255 14.66 -12.54 -15.51
CA ILE A 255 15.89 -12.70 -14.72
C ILE A 255 17.15 -12.29 -15.49
N ARG A 256 17.14 -12.37 -16.82
CA ARG A 256 18.22 -11.90 -17.72
C ARG A 256 17.77 -11.97 -19.17
N GLY A 257 18.50 -11.28 -20.05
CA GLY A 257 18.42 -11.43 -21.50
C GLY A 257 19.43 -12.45 -22.07
N GLY A 258 19.47 -12.61 -23.37
CA GLY A 258 20.51 -13.29 -24.13
C GLY A 258 20.38 -14.81 -24.27
N SER A 259 19.42 -15.47 -23.62
CA SER A 259 19.20 -16.92 -23.75
C SER A 259 17.76 -17.28 -23.43
N SER A 260 17.12 -18.01 -24.34
CA SER A 260 15.72 -18.42 -24.20
C SER A 260 15.42 -19.28 -22.97
N SER A 261 16.37 -20.12 -22.55
CA SER A 261 16.18 -21.00 -21.40
C SER A 261 16.30 -20.33 -20.03
N SER A 262 16.75 -19.08 -19.97
CA SER A 262 17.00 -18.34 -18.73
C SER A 262 16.08 -17.12 -18.54
N ASN A 263 15.07 -16.98 -19.39
CA ASN A 263 14.16 -15.83 -19.38
C ASN A 263 12.91 -16.02 -18.53
N ALA A 264 13.00 -16.85 -17.49
CA ALA A 264 11.93 -16.99 -16.54
C ALA A 264 11.66 -15.64 -15.86
N GLY A 265 10.41 -15.25 -15.78
CA GLY A 265 10.03 -14.08 -15.02
C GLY A 265 10.32 -14.29 -13.54
N ARG A 266 10.73 -13.22 -12.86
CA ARG A 266 11.03 -13.22 -11.44
C ARG A 266 10.21 -12.15 -10.73
N PRO A 267 9.41 -12.54 -9.73
CA PRO A 267 8.71 -11.57 -8.91
C PRO A 267 9.72 -10.77 -8.07
N SER A 268 9.37 -9.53 -7.83
CA SER A 268 10.12 -8.59 -7.00
C SER A 268 9.17 -7.91 -6.04
N LYS A 269 9.67 -7.54 -4.86
CA LYS A 269 8.96 -6.69 -3.90
C LYS A 269 9.62 -5.34 -3.89
N ASP A 270 8.85 -4.31 -4.20
CA ASP A 270 9.39 -2.97 -4.43
C ASP A 270 8.51 -1.89 -3.81
N LYS A 271 9.14 -0.92 -3.15
CA LYS A 271 8.50 0.33 -2.72
C LYS A 271 8.66 1.42 -3.76
N VAL A 272 9.89 1.61 -4.25
CA VAL A 272 10.22 2.54 -5.34
C VAL A 272 10.92 1.72 -6.43
N PHE A 273 10.49 1.88 -7.67
CA PHE A 273 10.97 1.06 -8.78
C PHE A 273 10.90 1.79 -10.12
N LEU A 274 11.55 1.24 -11.14
CA LEU A 274 11.36 1.65 -12.54
C LEU A 274 10.17 0.91 -13.15
N PRO A 275 9.44 1.49 -14.12
CA PRO A 275 8.44 0.74 -14.87
C PRO A 275 9.09 -0.37 -15.71
N GLY A 276 8.35 -1.44 -15.97
CA GLY A 276 8.74 -2.50 -16.88
C GLY A 276 8.44 -2.15 -18.34
N CYS A 277 9.05 -2.86 -19.27
CA CYS A 277 8.83 -2.66 -20.71
C CYS A 277 7.37 -2.76 -21.11
N THR A 278 6.68 -3.83 -20.66
CA THR A 278 5.24 -4.02 -20.96
C THR A 278 4.39 -2.92 -20.33
N GLU A 279 4.77 -2.44 -19.15
CA GLU A 279 4.05 -1.36 -18.45
C GLU A 279 4.14 -0.02 -19.19
N VAL A 280 5.22 0.23 -19.93
CA VAL A 280 5.33 1.40 -20.82
C VAL A 280 4.78 1.17 -22.23
N GLY A 281 4.31 -0.05 -22.50
CA GLY A 281 3.59 -0.40 -23.74
C GLY A 281 4.46 -0.98 -24.84
N PHE A 282 5.63 -1.55 -24.53
CA PHE A 282 6.45 -2.29 -25.49
C PHE A 282 6.13 -3.79 -25.43
N THR A 283 6.09 -4.45 -26.59
CA THR A 283 5.62 -5.84 -26.74
C THR A 283 6.70 -6.84 -27.16
N TYR A 284 7.93 -6.39 -27.39
CA TYR A 284 9.02 -7.27 -27.85
C TYR A 284 9.75 -8.04 -26.75
N GLN A 285 9.30 -7.89 -25.50
CA GLN A 285 9.84 -8.64 -24.38
C GLN A 285 9.34 -10.10 -24.37
N SER A 286 10.04 -10.94 -23.64
CA SER A 286 9.65 -12.35 -23.49
C SER A 286 8.25 -12.47 -22.87
N ASP A 287 7.61 -13.62 -23.12
CA ASP A 287 6.25 -13.95 -22.62
C ASP A 287 6.13 -13.83 -21.10
N THR A 288 7.23 -13.89 -20.37
CA THR A 288 7.25 -13.78 -18.92
C THR A 288 6.88 -12.39 -18.39
N GLU A 289 7.00 -11.35 -19.24
CA GLU A 289 6.52 -9.99 -18.91
C GLU A 289 5.12 -9.71 -19.48
N SER A 290 4.55 -10.58 -20.27
CA SER A 290 3.23 -10.44 -20.87
C SER A 290 2.09 -10.32 -19.85
N ASN A 291 2.30 -10.82 -18.62
CA ASN A 291 1.38 -10.68 -17.50
C ASN A 291 1.31 -9.26 -16.92
N GLN A 292 2.21 -8.37 -17.33
CA GLN A 292 2.19 -6.98 -16.91
C GLN A 292 1.13 -6.21 -17.71
N LYS A 293 0.48 -5.27 -17.05
CA LYS A 293 -0.50 -4.38 -17.67
C LYS A 293 0.17 -3.04 -18.05
N LYS A 294 -0.10 -2.55 -19.24
CA LYS A 294 0.35 -1.21 -19.65
C LYS A 294 -0.29 -0.12 -18.79
N PHE A 295 0.48 0.85 -18.34
CA PHE A 295 -0.04 2.04 -17.69
C PHE A 295 -0.84 2.89 -18.69
N PRO A 296 -2.06 3.33 -18.36
CA PRO A 296 -2.89 4.13 -19.25
C PRO A 296 -2.29 5.51 -19.59
N ILE A 297 -1.35 6.01 -18.78
CA ILE A 297 -0.63 7.25 -19.07
C ILE A 297 0.19 7.17 -20.38
N PHE A 298 0.65 5.98 -20.77
CA PHE A 298 1.47 5.77 -21.98
C PHE A 298 0.58 5.37 -23.16
N THR A 299 0.03 6.35 -23.87
CA THR A 299 -0.88 6.12 -25.01
C THR A 299 -0.15 5.80 -26.30
N ASP A 300 0.96 6.50 -26.55
CA ASP A 300 1.76 6.48 -27.79
C ASP A 300 3.23 6.81 -27.49
N ASN A 301 4.05 6.96 -28.52
CA ASN A 301 5.45 7.33 -28.38
C ASN A 301 5.63 8.71 -27.72
N ASN A 302 4.81 9.69 -28.08
CA ASN A 302 4.92 11.04 -27.53
C ASN A 302 4.70 11.06 -26.01
N SER A 303 3.79 10.24 -25.51
CA SER A 303 3.51 10.14 -24.07
C SER A 303 4.67 9.55 -23.26
N ARG A 304 5.62 8.88 -23.91
CA ARG A 304 6.83 8.30 -23.33
C ARG A 304 8.05 9.19 -23.36
N ILE A 305 8.00 10.28 -24.18
CA ILE A 305 9.12 11.24 -24.26
C ILE A 305 9.27 11.96 -22.93
N LYS A 306 10.46 11.88 -22.35
CA LYS A 306 10.79 12.52 -21.08
C LYS A 306 12.10 13.30 -21.16
N LYS A 307 12.23 14.31 -20.31
CA LYS A 307 13.36 15.23 -20.25
C LYS A 307 14.06 15.11 -18.91
N LEU A 308 15.37 15.35 -18.85
CA LEU A 308 16.07 15.49 -17.57
C LEU A 308 15.56 16.73 -16.83
N ASN A 309 15.44 16.63 -15.52
CA ASN A 309 15.03 17.74 -14.63
C ASN A 309 16.21 18.69 -14.36
N ASN A 310 16.98 19.02 -15.40
CA ASN A 310 18.19 19.86 -15.35
C ASN A 310 18.04 21.20 -16.10
N GLY A 311 16.84 21.45 -16.66
CA GLY A 311 16.52 22.68 -17.40
C GLY A 311 16.98 22.69 -18.88
N SER A 312 17.59 21.62 -19.40
CA SER A 312 18.02 21.57 -20.83
C SER A 312 16.84 21.62 -21.79
N GLY A 313 15.70 21.08 -21.38
CA GLY A 313 14.51 21.00 -22.23
C GLY A 313 14.55 19.90 -23.29
N ASP A 314 15.67 19.19 -23.44
CA ASP A 314 15.86 18.16 -24.45
C ASP A 314 15.28 16.80 -23.96
N ALA A 315 14.71 16.04 -24.90
CA ALA A 315 14.32 14.66 -24.64
C ALA A 315 15.56 13.80 -24.32
N TYR A 316 15.41 12.91 -23.38
CA TYR A 316 16.51 12.08 -22.93
C TYR A 316 16.09 10.62 -22.85
N TYR A 317 17.02 9.73 -23.14
CA TYR A 317 16.88 8.31 -23.03
C TYR A 317 16.68 7.89 -21.56
N TRP A 318 15.79 6.90 -21.27
CA TRP A 318 15.56 6.49 -19.89
C TRP A 318 15.31 4.98 -19.74
N TRP A 319 15.64 4.50 -18.55
CA TRP A 319 15.59 3.08 -18.20
C TRP A 319 14.18 2.57 -17.93
N THR A 320 13.94 1.32 -18.34
CA THR A 320 12.96 0.43 -17.71
C THR A 320 13.67 -0.60 -16.83
N ARG A 321 12.93 -1.31 -15.98
CA ARG A 321 13.53 -2.37 -15.13
C ARG A 321 13.79 -3.68 -15.89
N SER A 322 13.34 -3.81 -17.11
CA SER A 322 13.36 -5.07 -17.88
C SER A 322 14.72 -5.33 -18.50
N PRO A 323 15.37 -6.47 -18.24
CA PRO A 323 16.52 -6.91 -19.02
C PRO A 323 16.15 -7.06 -20.50
N TYR A 324 17.03 -6.66 -21.38
CA TYR A 324 16.80 -6.80 -22.82
C TYR A 324 16.93 -8.25 -23.25
N TYR A 325 15.89 -8.81 -23.88
CA TYR A 325 15.79 -10.24 -24.21
C TYR A 325 16.96 -10.76 -25.03
N TYR A 326 17.47 -10.00 -25.99
CA TYR A 326 18.51 -10.43 -26.94
C TYR A 326 19.93 -10.15 -26.47
N SER A 327 20.15 -9.68 -25.26
CA SER A 327 21.47 -9.31 -24.74
C SER A 327 21.65 -9.70 -23.29
N SER A 328 22.79 -10.28 -22.92
CA SER A 328 23.13 -10.59 -21.54
C SER A 328 23.69 -9.40 -20.75
N TYR A 329 23.84 -8.24 -21.37
CA TYR A 329 24.47 -7.05 -20.78
C TYR A 329 23.65 -5.76 -20.90
N SER A 330 22.44 -5.84 -21.48
CA SER A 330 21.61 -4.66 -21.73
C SER A 330 20.28 -4.71 -20.98
N PHE A 331 19.76 -3.54 -20.68
CA PHE A 331 18.38 -3.33 -20.23
C PHE A 331 17.60 -2.56 -21.28
N CYS A 332 16.30 -2.80 -21.30
CA CYS A 332 15.36 -2.03 -22.12
C CYS A 332 15.22 -0.61 -21.59
N GLY A 333 14.87 0.28 -22.48
CA GLY A 333 14.59 1.66 -22.17
C GLY A 333 13.68 2.30 -23.20
N VAL A 334 13.51 3.59 -23.04
CA VAL A 334 12.73 4.44 -23.93
C VAL A 334 13.68 5.45 -24.59
N ASN A 335 13.62 5.52 -25.89
CA ASN A 335 14.42 6.46 -26.69
C ASN A 335 13.91 7.90 -26.58
N THR A 336 14.67 8.84 -27.08
CA THR A 336 14.34 10.28 -27.09
C THR A 336 13.08 10.63 -27.90
N ASP A 337 12.70 9.78 -28.85
CA ASP A 337 11.45 9.89 -29.62
C ASP A 337 10.29 9.07 -29.04
N GLY A 338 10.48 8.45 -27.86
CA GLY A 338 9.48 7.62 -27.20
C GLY A 338 9.36 6.20 -27.72
N SER A 339 10.18 5.80 -28.71
CA SER A 339 10.26 4.42 -29.20
C SER A 339 10.99 3.52 -28.19
N ASP A 340 10.88 2.21 -28.41
CA ASP A 340 11.65 1.22 -27.65
C ASP A 340 13.13 1.28 -27.98
N ALA A 341 13.93 0.94 -26.98
CA ALA A 341 15.37 0.86 -27.14
C ALA A 341 15.99 -0.05 -26.07
N SER A 342 17.28 -0.35 -26.23
CA SER A 342 18.07 -1.08 -25.26
C SER A 342 19.48 -0.52 -25.15
N ASN A 343 20.04 -0.55 -23.96
CA ASN A 343 21.39 -0.07 -23.70
C ASN A 343 22.13 -0.95 -22.70
N VAL A 344 23.46 -0.89 -22.79
CA VAL A 344 24.34 -1.62 -21.87
C VAL A 344 24.16 -1.11 -20.45
N ALA A 345 24.14 -2.03 -19.49
CA ALA A 345 23.84 -1.76 -18.09
C ALA A 345 24.77 -0.70 -17.45
N GLY A 346 26.04 -0.63 -17.89
CA GLY A 346 27.02 0.35 -17.44
C GLY A 346 26.88 1.73 -18.10
N GLY A 347 25.95 1.94 -19.02
CA GLY A 347 25.63 3.24 -19.58
C GLY A 347 24.83 4.09 -18.60
N SER A 348 24.98 5.42 -18.65
CA SER A 348 24.24 6.36 -17.79
C SER A 348 23.06 6.95 -18.54
N TYR A 349 21.84 6.61 -18.12
CA TYR A 349 20.59 7.08 -18.72
C TYR A 349 19.61 7.60 -17.66
N GLY A 350 18.53 8.20 -18.13
CA GLY A 350 17.54 8.84 -17.28
C GLY A 350 16.85 7.86 -16.32
N VAL A 351 16.57 8.33 -15.13
CA VAL A 351 15.83 7.60 -14.11
C VAL A 351 14.42 8.16 -14.01
N CYS A 352 13.43 7.31 -14.23
CA CYS A 352 12.01 7.59 -14.11
C CYS A 352 11.40 6.63 -13.09
N PHE A 353 11.47 6.99 -11.82
CA PHE A 353 10.93 6.12 -10.77
C PHE A 353 9.41 6.22 -10.62
N CYS A 354 8.81 5.17 -10.09
CA CYS A 354 7.42 5.12 -9.66
C CYS A 354 7.28 4.43 -8.31
N PHE A 355 6.12 4.62 -7.67
CA PHE A 355 5.76 4.00 -6.39
C PHE A 355 4.24 3.94 -6.26
N CYS A 356 3.74 3.21 -5.25
CA CYS A 356 2.32 3.04 -4.98
C CYS A 356 1.93 3.53 -3.58
N ILE A 357 0.71 4.05 -3.47
CA ILE A 357 0.05 4.39 -2.21
C ILE A 357 -1.22 3.58 -2.01
#